data_f31b92a2d262e6fdb636bed0171446f7
#
_entry.id   f31b92a2d262e6fdb636bed0171446f7
#
_cell.length_a   1.000
_cell.length_b   1.000
_cell.length_c   1.000
_cell.angle_alpha   90.00
_cell.angle_beta   90.00
_cell.angle_gamma   90.00
#
_symmetry.space_group_name_H-M   'P 1'
#
loop_
_entity.id
_entity.type
_entity.pdbx_description
1 polymer ?
#
loop_
_entity_poly.entity_id
_entity_poly.type
_entity_poly.pdbx_seq_one_letter_code
_entity_poly.pdbx_strand_id
1 'polypeptide(L)'
;MAKKVNAEVTEQDKAEPKKISVEEITIKTGTRPSGRVDDMSASARLTDPAVAWRFLLAGNAIFSMVSGRTGVRYTFRLSRGKPRDGDDRPPPWFLSSLVGPSNTDDYAFIATAFAEGVPGGGGERVQTVRAAKGVDPRDKRVLAVAWLIDRLRRGELPATVEFWSSGACGRCGRLLTTPESVERGIGPECWERMGC
;
A
#
# COMPACT_ATOMS: atom_id res chain seq x y z
N MET A 1 20.95 -62.79 -24.33
CA MET A 1 20.58 -62.18 -25.63
C MET A 1 19.92 -60.85 -25.34
N ALA A 2 20.60 -59.78 -25.55
CA ALA A 2 20.14 -58.44 -25.26
C ALA A 2 19.61 -57.80 -26.54
N LYS A 3 18.33 -57.33 -26.54
CA LYS A 3 17.77 -56.51 -27.60
C LYS A 3 17.91 -55.05 -27.20
N LYS A 4 18.80 -54.33 -27.90
CA LYS A 4 18.84 -52.89 -27.93
C LYS A 4 17.62 -52.37 -28.72
N VAL A 5 16.86 -51.41 -28.16
CA VAL A 5 15.91 -50.61 -28.90
C VAL A 5 16.45 -49.17 -28.87
N ASN A 6 16.89 -48.72 -30.05
CA ASN A 6 17.18 -47.32 -30.30
C ASN A 6 15.87 -46.54 -30.39
N ALA A 7 15.73 -45.50 -29.63
CA ALA A 7 14.70 -44.46 -29.88
C ALA A 7 15.43 -43.20 -30.39
N GLU A 8 15.21 -42.90 -31.66
CA GLU A 8 15.60 -41.65 -32.32
C GLU A 8 14.86 -40.50 -31.70
N VAL A 9 15.60 -39.54 -31.20
CA VAL A 9 15.09 -38.23 -30.77
C VAL A 9 15.03 -37.36 -32.01
N THR A 10 13.85 -37.09 -32.50
CA THR A 10 13.60 -36.10 -33.55
C THR A 10 13.71 -34.71 -32.97
N GLU A 11 14.71 -34.02 -33.44
CA GLU A 11 15.00 -32.58 -33.26
C GLU A 11 14.06 -31.77 -34.15
N GLN A 12 12.94 -31.28 -33.64
CA GLN A 12 12.13 -30.20 -34.25
C GLN A 12 11.17 -29.66 -33.17
N ASP A 13 11.53 -28.56 -32.52
CA ASP A 13 10.69 -27.37 -32.32
C ASP A 13 11.48 -26.30 -31.59
N LYS A 14 12.38 -25.64 -32.34
CA LYS A 14 12.88 -24.34 -31.96
C LYS A 14 11.87 -23.29 -32.41
N ALA A 15 10.87 -22.99 -31.58
CA ALA A 15 10.05 -21.81 -31.75
C ALA A 15 10.83 -20.59 -31.30
N GLU A 16 11.24 -19.77 -32.27
CA GLU A 16 11.82 -18.44 -32.02
C GLU A 16 10.83 -17.55 -31.28
N PRO A 17 11.28 -16.73 -30.30
CA PRO A 17 10.43 -15.76 -29.66
C PRO A 17 10.06 -14.65 -30.69
N LYS A 18 8.78 -14.55 -31.04
CA LYS A 18 8.24 -13.46 -31.84
C LYS A 18 8.58 -12.14 -31.15
N LYS A 19 9.38 -11.30 -31.82
CA LYS A 19 9.57 -9.89 -31.48
C LYS A 19 8.21 -9.19 -31.57
N ILE A 20 7.66 -8.82 -30.42
CA ILE A 20 6.50 -7.93 -30.32
C ILE A 20 7.04 -6.53 -30.60
N SER A 21 6.75 -5.99 -31.78
CA SER A 21 7.02 -4.61 -32.14
C SER A 21 6.17 -3.68 -31.28
N VAL A 22 6.85 -2.70 -30.69
CA VAL A 22 6.23 -1.64 -29.88
C VAL A 22 5.64 -0.59 -30.82
N GLU A 23 4.58 -0.94 -31.52
CA GLU A 23 3.82 0.02 -32.30
C GLU A 23 2.33 -0.18 -32.05
N GLU A 24 1.68 0.95 -31.66
CA GLU A 24 0.23 1.15 -31.55
C GLU A 24 -0.52 0.46 -30.42
N ILE A 25 -0.25 0.90 -29.17
CA ILE A 25 -1.35 1.02 -28.21
C ILE A 25 -1.91 2.45 -28.35
N THR A 26 -2.77 2.62 -29.32
CA THR A 26 -3.63 3.81 -29.40
C THR A 26 -4.62 3.72 -28.26
N ILE A 27 -4.35 4.43 -27.17
CA ILE A 27 -5.32 4.66 -26.10
C ILE A 27 -6.44 5.49 -26.72
N LYS A 28 -7.55 4.85 -27.07
CA LYS A 28 -8.80 5.55 -27.38
C LYS A 28 -9.18 6.32 -26.11
N THR A 29 -8.96 7.63 -26.15
CA THR A 29 -9.51 8.57 -25.19
C THR A 29 -11.02 8.51 -25.27
N GLY A 30 -11.61 7.63 -24.46
CA GLY A 30 -13.03 7.60 -24.22
C GLY A 30 -13.43 8.94 -23.64
N THR A 31 -14.32 9.64 -24.33
CA THR A 31 -14.99 10.87 -23.90
C THR A 31 -15.49 10.68 -22.47
N ARG A 32 -14.94 11.45 -21.53
CA ARG A 32 -15.46 11.52 -20.16
C ARG A 32 -16.92 11.93 -20.21
N PRO A 33 -17.85 11.17 -19.61
CA PRO A 33 -19.17 11.70 -19.37
C PRO A 33 -19.04 12.93 -18.47
N SER A 34 -19.60 14.05 -18.90
CA SER A 34 -19.71 15.28 -18.12
C SER A 34 -20.70 15.06 -16.97
N GLY A 35 -20.22 14.52 -15.87
CA GLY A 35 -20.96 14.29 -14.64
C GLY A 35 -20.20 14.93 -13.49
N ARG A 36 -20.71 16.06 -13.01
CA ARG A 36 -20.44 16.79 -11.78
C ARG A 36 -19.00 16.72 -11.26
N VAL A 37 -18.33 17.84 -11.41
CA VAL A 37 -17.00 18.18 -10.87
C VAL A 37 -16.97 18.36 -9.33
N ASP A 38 -17.84 17.71 -8.58
CA ASP A 38 -18.00 17.94 -7.14
C ASP A 38 -17.46 16.80 -6.27
N ASP A 39 -16.80 15.79 -6.86
CA ASP A 39 -16.10 14.76 -6.10
C ASP A 39 -14.58 14.86 -6.34
N MET A 40 -14.04 15.99 -6.01
CA MET A 40 -12.60 16.07 -5.71
C MET A 40 -12.39 15.42 -4.34
N SER A 41 -12.29 14.10 -4.32
CA SER A 41 -11.66 13.43 -3.19
C SER A 41 -10.27 14.05 -3.08
N ALA A 42 -10.06 14.87 -2.05
CA ALA A 42 -8.88 15.69 -1.87
C ALA A 42 -7.69 14.82 -1.44
N SER A 43 -7.21 13.96 -2.35
CA SER A 43 -5.97 13.24 -2.12
C SER A 43 -4.84 14.25 -1.97
N ALA A 44 -4.07 14.16 -0.89
CA ALA A 44 -2.95 15.04 -0.64
C ALA A 44 -1.64 14.25 -0.66
N ARG A 45 -0.61 14.86 -1.22
CA ARG A 45 0.75 14.40 -1.06
C ARG A 45 1.25 14.82 0.32
N LEU A 46 1.52 13.85 1.17
CA LEU A 46 2.10 14.08 2.49
C LEU A 46 3.63 14.12 2.35
N THR A 47 4.23 15.26 2.65
CA THR A 47 5.68 15.49 2.50
C THR A 47 6.41 15.51 3.84
N ASP A 48 5.69 15.80 4.92
CA ASP A 48 6.24 15.75 6.28
C ASP A 48 6.20 14.31 6.80
N PRO A 49 7.35 13.71 7.15
CA PRO A 49 7.40 12.34 7.66
C PRO A 49 6.65 12.13 8.97
N ALA A 50 6.55 13.13 9.83
CA ALA A 50 5.80 13.03 11.09
C ALA A 50 4.30 13.00 10.83
N VAL A 51 3.81 13.81 9.90
CA VAL A 51 2.41 13.81 9.45
C VAL A 51 2.08 12.49 8.75
N ALA A 52 2.94 12.03 7.84
CA ALA A 52 2.78 10.76 7.14
C ALA A 52 2.73 9.57 8.12
N TRP A 53 3.58 9.58 9.14
CA TRP A 53 3.59 8.55 10.19
C TRP A 53 2.30 8.53 11.01
N ARG A 54 1.84 9.69 11.46
CA ARG A 54 0.57 9.81 12.21
C ARG A 54 -0.62 9.35 11.38
N PHE A 55 -0.67 9.77 10.11
CA PHE A 55 -1.70 9.33 9.19
C PHE A 55 -1.67 7.81 9.01
N LEU A 56 -0.51 7.23 8.77
CA LEU A 56 -0.33 5.79 8.56
C LEU A 56 -0.84 4.98 9.76
N LEU A 57 -0.56 5.44 10.97
CA LEU A 57 -0.95 4.78 12.22
C LEU A 57 -2.26 5.30 12.83
N ALA A 58 -3.07 6.03 12.07
CA ALA A 58 -4.34 6.55 12.57
C ALA A 58 -5.42 5.47 12.80
N GLY A 59 -5.29 4.31 12.13
CA GLY A 59 -6.14 3.13 12.36
C GLY A 59 -6.84 2.56 11.13
N ASN A 60 -7.01 3.35 10.06
CA ASN A 60 -7.63 2.92 8.79
C ASN A 60 -7.10 3.77 7.63
N ALA A 61 -5.79 3.78 7.44
CA ALA A 61 -5.16 4.57 6.40
C ALA A 61 -5.24 3.89 5.03
N ILE A 62 -5.72 4.64 4.03
CA ILE A 62 -5.64 4.27 2.62
C ILE A 62 -4.67 5.24 1.95
N PHE A 63 -3.62 4.73 1.34
CA PHE A 63 -2.56 5.52 0.75
C PHE A 63 -1.96 4.91 -0.50
N SER A 64 -1.37 5.76 -1.33
CA SER A 64 -0.58 5.33 -2.49
C SER A 64 0.87 5.73 -2.32
N MET A 65 1.76 4.83 -2.75
CA MET A 65 3.18 5.10 -2.91
C MET A 65 3.50 5.13 -4.41
N VAL A 66 4.25 6.14 -4.83
CA VAL A 66 4.75 6.23 -6.20
C VAL A 66 6.27 6.34 -6.17
N SER A 67 6.95 5.46 -6.89
CA SER A 67 8.39 5.57 -7.06
C SER A 67 8.72 6.70 -8.03
N GLY A 68 9.41 7.75 -7.57
CA GLY A 68 9.86 8.85 -8.43
C GLY A 68 10.87 8.41 -9.50
N ARG A 69 11.52 7.24 -9.30
CA ARG A 69 12.49 6.71 -10.26
C ARG A 69 11.85 5.87 -11.36
N THR A 70 10.82 5.09 -11.05
CA THR A 70 10.23 4.11 -11.98
C THR A 70 8.79 4.40 -12.34
N GLY A 71 8.14 5.35 -11.66
CA GLY A 71 6.70 5.62 -11.81
C GLY A 71 5.79 4.52 -11.27
N VAL A 72 6.34 3.42 -10.76
CA VAL A 72 5.52 2.33 -10.22
C VAL A 72 4.71 2.82 -9.03
N ARG A 73 3.40 2.58 -9.07
CA ARG A 73 2.44 2.92 -8.02
C ARG A 73 1.91 1.66 -7.35
N TYR A 74 1.85 1.70 -6.04
CA TYR A 74 1.09 0.75 -5.22
C TYR A 74 0.13 1.50 -4.33
N THR A 75 -1.11 0.99 -4.21
CA THR A 75 -2.11 1.50 -3.28
C THR A 75 -2.35 0.47 -2.19
N PHE A 76 -2.38 0.94 -0.96
CA PHE A 76 -2.47 0.11 0.23
C PHE A 76 -3.58 0.59 1.17
N ARG A 77 -4.09 -0.35 1.96
CA ARG A 77 -4.90 -0.10 3.15
C ARG A 77 -4.18 -0.67 4.35
N LEU A 78 -3.95 0.14 5.36
CA LEU A 78 -3.42 -0.28 6.65
C LEU A 78 -4.48 -0.08 7.72
N SER A 79 -4.98 -1.18 8.27
CA SER A 79 -6.04 -1.20 9.27
C SER A 79 -5.53 -1.76 10.59
N ARG A 80 -5.88 -1.11 11.69
CA ARG A 80 -5.55 -1.60 13.02
C ARG A 80 -6.49 -2.73 13.44
N GLY A 81 -5.95 -3.81 13.96
CA GLY A 81 -6.70 -4.89 14.57
C GLY A 81 -7.45 -4.44 15.82
N LYS A 82 -8.41 -5.23 16.26
CA LYS A 82 -9.07 -5.00 17.55
C LYS A 82 -8.21 -5.57 18.68
N PRO A 83 -8.19 -4.94 19.85
CA PRO A 83 -7.63 -5.56 21.07
C PRO A 83 -8.31 -6.90 21.30
N ARG A 84 -7.57 -7.84 21.86
CA ARG A 84 -8.12 -9.13 22.30
C ARG A 84 -8.25 -9.10 23.82
N ASP A 85 -9.37 -9.57 24.31
CA ASP A 85 -9.58 -9.68 25.75
C ASP A 85 -8.51 -10.61 26.38
N GLY A 86 -7.86 -10.12 27.42
CA GLY A 86 -6.80 -10.85 28.13
C GLY A 86 -5.43 -10.89 27.42
N ASP A 87 -5.24 -10.11 26.35
CA ASP A 87 -3.94 -9.96 25.68
C ASP A 87 -3.42 -8.53 25.83
N ASP A 88 -2.36 -8.36 26.62
CA ASP A 88 -1.72 -7.05 26.86
C ASP A 88 -0.88 -6.55 25.67
N ARG A 89 -0.72 -7.37 24.62
CA ARG A 89 0.03 -6.97 23.44
C ARG A 89 -0.78 -5.99 22.61
N PRO A 90 -0.12 -4.95 22.02
CA PRO A 90 -0.78 -4.05 21.13
C PRO A 90 -1.36 -4.81 19.92
N PRO A 91 -2.58 -4.46 19.49
CA PRO A 91 -3.20 -5.12 18.33
C PRO A 91 -2.36 -4.94 17.07
N PRO A 92 -2.27 -5.97 16.24
CA PRO A 92 -1.50 -5.91 15.00
C PRO A 92 -2.17 -4.98 13.98
N TRP A 93 -1.39 -4.60 12.97
CA TRP A 93 -1.85 -3.87 11.81
C TRP A 93 -1.96 -4.80 10.62
N PHE A 94 -3.08 -4.76 9.91
CA PHE A 94 -3.33 -5.55 8.70
C PHE A 94 -3.10 -4.70 7.47
N LEU A 95 -2.21 -5.18 6.61
CA LEU A 95 -1.87 -4.53 5.36
C LEU A 95 -2.49 -5.26 4.19
N SER A 96 -3.26 -4.52 3.38
CA SER A 96 -3.81 -4.99 2.12
C SER A 96 -3.35 -4.11 0.97
N SER A 97 -3.14 -4.70 -0.21
CA SER A 97 -2.79 -3.99 -1.44
C SER A 97 -3.96 -4.03 -2.40
N LEU A 98 -4.21 -2.93 -3.08
CA LEU A 98 -5.17 -2.85 -4.17
C LEU A 98 -4.71 -3.75 -5.32
N VAL A 99 -5.59 -4.64 -5.79
CA VAL A 99 -5.29 -5.64 -6.85
C VAL A 99 -6.25 -5.57 -8.02
N GLY A 100 -7.29 -4.74 -7.95
CA GLY A 100 -8.31 -4.58 -8.99
C GLY A 100 -8.79 -3.14 -9.12
N PRO A 101 -9.83 -2.90 -9.92
CA PRO A 101 -10.30 -1.56 -10.27
C PRO A 101 -11.09 -0.86 -9.15
N SER A 102 -11.68 -1.61 -8.21
CA SER A 102 -12.48 -1.03 -7.11
C SER A 102 -11.60 -0.58 -5.96
N ASN A 103 -11.54 0.72 -5.73
CA ASN A 103 -10.84 1.31 -4.59
C ASN A 103 -11.48 1.00 -3.22
N THR A 104 -12.63 0.35 -3.19
CA THR A 104 -13.34 -0.07 -1.97
C THR A 104 -13.12 -1.53 -1.65
N ASP A 105 -13.24 -2.41 -2.64
CA ASP A 105 -13.41 -3.84 -2.42
C ASP A 105 -12.23 -4.70 -2.88
N ASP A 106 -11.46 -4.23 -3.87
CA ASP A 106 -10.41 -5.02 -4.49
C ASP A 106 -9.08 -4.98 -3.72
N TYR A 107 -9.15 -5.12 -2.40
CA TYR A 107 -7.95 -5.19 -1.56
C TYR A 107 -7.64 -6.61 -1.13
N ALA A 108 -6.46 -7.11 -1.53
CA ALA A 108 -5.94 -8.39 -1.08
C ALA A 108 -5.04 -8.20 0.15
N PHE A 109 -5.25 -8.99 1.19
CA PHE A 109 -4.39 -9.03 2.38
C PHE A 109 -3.01 -9.57 2.01
N ILE A 110 -1.95 -8.82 2.31
CA ILE A 110 -0.57 -9.17 1.93
C ILE A 110 0.39 -9.29 3.10
N ALA A 111 0.16 -8.60 4.22
CA ALA A 111 1.08 -8.63 5.34
C ALA A 111 0.42 -8.21 6.65
N THR A 112 1.08 -8.56 7.75
CA THR A 112 0.77 -8.08 9.11
C THR A 112 1.96 -7.31 9.64
N ALA A 113 1.71 -6.12 10.20
CA ALA A 113 2.71 -5.35 10.91
C ALA A 113 2.45 -5.43 12.42
N PHE A 114 3.51 -5.62 13.19
CA PHE A 114 3.46 -5.75 14.64
C PHE A 114 4.06 -4.52 15.28
N ALA A 115 3.36 -3.99 16.27
CA ALA A 115 3.84 -2.91 17.11
C ALA A 115 4.33 -3.46 18.45
N GLU A 116 5.36 -2.84 18.98
CA GLU A 116 5.75 -3.01 20.38
C GLU A 116 5.36 -1.76 21.13
N GLY A 117 4.80 -1.94 22.33
CA GLY A 117 4.54 -0.84 23.25
C GLY A 117 5.86 -0.18 23.65
N VAL A 118 5.89 1.15 23.69
CA VAL A 118 7.05 1.88 24.23
C VAL A 118 6.85 2.00 25.73
N PRO A 119 7.73 1.42 26.56
CA PRO A 119 7.67 1.64 28.00
C PRO A 119 7.68 3.15 28.31
N GLY A 120 6.76 3.61 29.17
CA GLY A 120 6.66 5.03 29.51
C GLY A 120 5.71 5.88 28.68
N GLY A 121 4.86 5.28 27.84
CA GLY A 121 3.75 5.99 27.17
C GLY A 121 4.10 6.75 25.90
N GLY A 122 5.27 6.50 25.32
CA GLY A 122 5.76 7.18 24.10
C GLY A 122 5.10 6.74 22.77
N GLY A 123 3.93 6.06 22.83
CA GLY A 123 3.23 5.57 21.65
C GLY A 123 3.65 4.17 21.19
N GLU A 124 2.98 3.67 20.17
CA GLU A 124 3.29 2.38 19.56
C GLU A 124 4.33 2.54 18.44
N ARG A 125 5.32 1.67 18.41
CA ARG A 125 6.28 1.59 17.30
C ARG A 125 6.03 0.33 16.50
N VAL A 126 5.67 0.47 15.23
CA VAL A 126 5.65 -0.67 14.31
C VAL A 126 7.08 -1.08 14.04
N GLN A 127 7.44 -2.32 14.40
CA GLN A 127 8.81 -2.81 14.28
C GLN A 127 8.99 -3.83 13.16
N THR A 128 8.00 -4.69 12.95
CA THR A 128 8.16 -5.84 12.05
C THR A 128 6.96 -5.97 11.13
N VAL A 129 7.24 -6.11 9.83
CA VAL A 129 6.25 -6.46 8.82
C VAL A 129 6.50 -7.90 8.38
N ARG A 130 5.47 -8.75 8.45
CA ARG A 130 5.53 -10.15 8.03
C ARG A 130 4.54 -10.40 6.90
N ALA A 131 4.99 -11.03 5.82
CA ALA A 131 4.11 -11.45 4.74
C ALA A 131 3.00 -12.38 5.25
N ALA A 132 1.82 -12.26 4.67
CA ALA A 132 0.69 -13.14 4.97
C ALA A 132 0.98 -14.58 4.50
N LYS A 133 0.28 -15.55 5.09
CA LYS A 133 0.40 -16.94 4.67
C LYS A 133 0.03 -17.07 3.18
N GLY A 134 0.92 -17.65 2.38
CA GLY A 134 0.74 -17.81 0.94
C GLY A 134 1.20 -16.61 0.10
N VAL A 135 1.67 -15.53 0.72
CA VAL A 135 2.30 -14.41 0.02
C VAL A 135 3.83 -14.56 0.09
N ASP A 136 4.50 -14.40 -1.03
CA ASP A 136 5.97 -14.43 -1.07
C ASP A 136 6.52 -13.27 -0.23
N PRO A 137 7.41 -13.52 0.75
CA PRO A 137 8.08 -12.47 1.51
C PRO A 137 8.87 -11.48 0.64
N ARG A 138 9.24 -11.89 -0.59
CA ARG A 138 9.93 -11.06 -1.59
C ARG A 138 8.97 -10.31 -2.52
N ASP A 139 7.65 -10.41 -2.31
CA ASP A 139 6.68 -9.63 -3.09
C ASP A 139 7.04 -8.14 -3.00
N LYS A 140 7.13 -7.49 -4.15
CA LYS A 140 7.54 -6.07 -4.25
C LYS A 140 6.65 -5.14 -3.44
N ARG A 141 5.37 -5.47 -3.27
CA ARG A 141 4.40 -4.69 -2.47
C ARG A 141 4.72 -4.81 -0.98
N VAL A 142 5.02 -6.02 -0.50
CA VAL A 142 5.42 -6.27 0.89
C VAL A 142 6.72 -5.55 1.19
N LEU A 143 7.73 -5.68 0.32
CA LEU A 143 9.03 -5.02 0.48
C LEU A 143 8.89 -3.49 0.45
N ALA A 144 8.08 -2.94 -0.46
CA ALA A 144 7.89 -1.50 -0.58
C ALA A 144 7.27 -0.89 0.69
N VAL A 145 6.23 -1.51 1.24
CA VAL A 145 5.59 -0.99 2.45
C VAL A 145 6.42 -1.22 3.71
N ALA A 146 7.13 -2.35 3.81
CA ALA A 146 8.06 -2.59 4.91
C ALA A 146 9.18 -1.55 4.94
N TRP A 147 9.73 -1.24 3.77
CA TRP A 147 10.71 -0.19 3.59
C TRP A 147 10.16 1.20 3.98
N LEU A 148 8.95 1.55 3.53
CA LEU A 148 8.31 2.83 3.88
C LEU A 148 8.12 2.95 5.40
N ILE A 149 7.58 1.93 6.04
CA ILE A 149 7.37 1.90 7.50
C ILE A 149 8.70 2.10 8.23
N ASP A 150 9.78 1.43 7.80
CA ASP A 150 11.10 1.60 8.41
C ASP A 150 11.63 3.03 8.26
N ARG A 151 11.44 3.66 7.09
CA ARG A 151 11.85 5.05 6.85
C ARG A 151 11.05 6.05 7.69
N LEU A 152 9.73 5.96 7.66
CA LEU A 152 8.86 6.84 8.45
C LEU A 152 9.10 6.70 9.95
N ARG A 153 9.38 5.48 10.43
CA ARG A 153 9.76 5.24 11.83
C ARG A 153 11.04 5.99 12.25
N ARG A 154 11.95 6.22 11.31
CA ARG A 154 13.18 7.02 11.52
C ARG A 154 12.97 8.51 11.31
N GLY A 155 11.75 8.94 11.02
CA GLY A 155 11.46 10.33 10.69
C GLY A 155 11.90 10.73 9.28
N GLU A 156 12.04 9.77 8.37
CA GLU A 156 12.50 9.98 7.01
C GLU A 156 11.37 9.73 6.01
N LEU A 157 11.21 10.62 5.04
CA LEU A 157 10.41 10.40 3.84
C LEU A 157 11.26 10.80 2.62
N PRO A 158 11.94 9.83 1.97
CA PRO A 158 12.85 10.11 0.88
C PRO A 158 12.14 10.77 -0.31
N ALA A 159 12.76 11.80 -0.91
CA ALA A 159 12.23 12.51 -2.07
C ALA A 159 12.03 11.61 -3.31
N THR A 160 12.64 10.41 -3.31
CA THR A 160 12.49 9.42 -4.37
C THR A 160 11.17 8.67 -4.32
N VAL A 161 10.35 8.90 -3.30
CA VAL A 161 9.01 8.32 -3.15
C VAL A 161 8.00 9.40 -2.86
N GLU A 162 6.90 9.36 -3.58
CA GLU A 162 5.73 10.16 -3.26
C GLU A 162 4.78 9.34 -2.39
N PHE A 163 4.30 9.95 -1.32
CA PHE A 163 3.33 9.35 -0.41
C PHE A 163 2.03 10.17 -0.46
N TRP A 164 0.93 9.54 -0.85
CA TRP A 164 -0.35 10.18 -1.07
C TRP A 164 -1.43 9.59 -0.18
N SER A 165 -2.17 10.42 0.55
CA SER A 165 -3.40 10.00 1.20
C SER A 165 -4.52 9.84 0.18
N SER A 166 -5.54 9.04 0.49
CA SER A 166 -6.71 8.83 -0.38
C SER A 166 -7.72 9.98 -0.32
N GLY A 167 -7.46 11.02 0.48
CA GLY A 167 -8.46 12.08 0.75
C GLY A 167 -9.51 11.71 1.79
N ALA A 168 -9.44 10.50 2.34
CA ALA A 168 -10.24 10.09 3.47
C ALA A 168 -9.44 10.12 4.77
N CYS A 169 -10.13 10.38 5.89
CA CYS A 169 -9.52 10.38 7.21
C CYS A 169 -8.90 9.02 7.53
N GLY A 170 -7.60 8.99 7.82
CA GLY A 170 -6.86 7.76 8.17
C GLY A 170 -7.36 7.04 9.41
N ARG A 171 -8.27 7.63 10.21
CA ARG A 171 -8.87 7.01 11.39
C ARG A 171 -10.28 6.48 11.15
N CYS A 172 -11.19 7.33 10.68
CA CYS A 172 -12.61 6.98 10.57
C CYS A 172 -13.09 6.75 9.13
N GLY A 173 -12.26 7.03 8.12
CA GLY A 173 -12.59 6.83 6.71
C GLY A 173 -13.52 7.86 6.09
N ARG A 174 -13.96 8.90 6.83
CA ARG A 174 -14.80 9.99 6.27
C ARG A 174 -13.97 10.83 5.30
N LEU A 175 -14.59 11.30 4.22
CA LEU A 175 -13.96 12.22 3.29
C LEU A 175 -13.53 13.51 4.00
N LEU A 176 -12.34 13.99 3.64
CA LEU A 176 -11.78 15.24 4.15
C LEU A 176 -12.15 16.38 3.21
N THR A 177 -12.67 17.47 3.76
CA THR A 177 -13.18 18.60 2.99
C THR A 177 -12.49 19.93 3.31
N THR A 178 -11.76 20.00 4.43
CA THR A 178 -11.03 21.21 4.81
C THR A 178 -9.54 21.08 4.44
N PRO A 179 -8.88 22.15 3.97
CA PRO A 179 -7.48 22.09 3.57
C PRO A 179 -6.56 21.49 4.64
N GLU A 180 -6.72 21.91 5.89
CA GLU A 180 -5.89 21.45 7.01
C GLU A 180 -6.08 19.95 7.30
N SER A 181 -7.30 19.46 7.15
CA SER A 181 -7.59 18.02 7.31
C SER A 181 -7.01 17.21 6.17
N VAL A 182 -7.06 17.73 4.96
CA VAL A 182 -6.49 17.11 3.76
C VAL A 182 -4.97 17.01 3.88
N GLU A 183 -4.31 18.10 4.28
CA GLU A 183 -2.86 18.15 4.49
C GLU A 183 -2.39 17.19 5.58
N ARG A 184 -3.19 16.95 6.62
CA ARG A 184 -2.90 16.00 7.71
C ARG A 184 -3.32 14.58 7.39
N GLY A 185 -4.25 14.39 6.45
CA GLY A 185 -4.91 13.12 6.18
C GLY A 185 -5.84 12.66 7.31
N ILE A 186 -6.16 13.53 8.28
CA ILE A 186 -6.94 13.22 9.47
C ILE A 186 -7.90 14.37 9.75
N GLY A 187 -9.19 14.05 9.93
CA GLY A 187 -10.22 15.05 10.26
C GLY A 187 -10.07 15.64 11.65
N PRO A 188 -10.64 16.84 11.93
CA PRO A 188 -10.40 17.60 13.15
C PRO A 188 -10.77 16.83 14.42
N GLU A 189 -11.96 16.25 14.49
CA GLU A 189 -12.40 15.44 15.65
C GLU A 189 -11.47 14.24 15.92
N CYS A 190 -10.97 13.60 14.84
CA CYS A 190 -10.07 12.46 14.97
C CYS A 190 -8.69 12.92 15.44
N TRP A 191 -8.24 14.08 14.97
CA TRP A 191 -6.98 14.68 15.37
C TRP A 191 -6.95 15.01 16.87
N GLU A 192 -7.97 15.68 17.37
CA GLU A 192 -8.11 16.00 18.80
C GLU A 192 -8.15 14.74 19.67
N ARG A 193 -8.89 13.70 19.26
CA ARG A 193 -8.96 12.42 20.00
C ARG A 193 -7.65 11.63 19.99
N MET A 194 -6.72 11.94 19.11
CA MET A 194 -5.39 11.33 19.07
C MET A 194 -4.39 12.07 19.98
N GLY A 195 -4.80 13.17 20.62
CA GLY A 195 -3.95 13.95 21.52
C GLY A 195 -2.85 14.74 20.79
N CYS A 196 -3.14 15.19 19.58
CA CYS A 196 -2.22 15.91 18.72
C CYS A 196 -2.54 17.41 18.70
#